data_cd74d2a53815840c7f293d37085a530d
#
_entry.id   cd74d2a53815840c7f293d37085a530d
#
_cell.length_a   1.000
_cell.length_b   1.000
_cell.length_c   1.000
_cell.angle_alpha   90.00
_cell.angle_beta   90.00
_cell.angle_gamma   90.00
#
_symmetry.space_group_name_H-M   'P 1'
#
loop_
_entity.id
_entity.type
_entity.pdbx_description
1 polymer ?
#
loop_
_entity_poly.entity_id
_entity_poly.type
_entity_poly.pdbx_seq_one_letter_code
_entity_poly.pdbx_strand_id
1 'polypeptide(L)'
;MVTHYTEASQRAELHRKIWSIADDVRGAVDGWDFKQYVLGILFYRFISENMSTYFDKAEHDAGDLEFRYANLTDEEAEEDFRPGTVEEKGFFILPSQLFENVVKNASQNQELNTELANIFQEIEKSAIGFKSEDDIKGLFDNLDTRSNILGGTVPEKNKRLSDILNGINSINFGNFEDNDIDAFGDAYEFLISNYASNAGKSGGEFFTPQTVSKLLAQLVMVGKDKINKVYDPTCCLLYTSDAADDS
;
A
#
# COMPACT_ATOMS: atom_id res chain seq x y z
N MET A 1 -4.95 -30.76 5.77
CA MET A 1 -6.03 -30.46 4.81
C MET A 1 -5.89 -28.98 4.53
N VAL A 2 -5.19 -28.60 3.46
CA VAL A 2 -5.06 -27.19 3.05
C VAL A 2 -6.37 -26.84 2.37
N THR A 3 -7.18 -26.03 3.00
CA THR A 3 -8.40 -25.46 2.40
C THR A 3 -7.92 -24.46 1.34
N HIS A 4 -8.00 -24.84 0.07
CA HIS A 4 -7.92 -23.88 -1.03
C HIS A 4 -9.12 -22.92 -0.90
N TYR A 5 -8.86 -21.74 -0.38
CA TYR A 5 -9.82 -20.65 -0.45
C TYR A 5 -9.95 -20.25 -1.92
N THR A 6 -11.18 -20.18 -2.43
CA THR A 6 -11.42 -19.61 -3.76
C THR A 6 -11.12 -18.12 -3.75
N GLU A 7 -10.68 -17.53 -4.89
CA GLU A 7 -10.44 -16.08 -5.03
C GLU A 7 -11.58 -15.24 -4.42
N ALA A 8 -12.83 -15.65 -4.66
CA ALA A 8 -14.00 -14.97 -4.12
C ALA A 8 -14.06 -14.99 -2.59
N SER A 9 -13.60 -16.06 -1.93
CA SER A 9 -13.58 -16.13 -0.46
C SER A 9 -12.44 -15.30 0.13
N GLN A 10 -11.29 -15.21 -0.54
CA GLN A 10 -10.17 -14.37 -0.15
C GLN A 10 -10.55 -12.89 -0.24
N ARG A 11 -11.19 -12.47 -1.34
CA ARG A 11 -11.71 -11.10 -1.50
C ARG A 11 -12.76 -10.75 -0.43
N ALA A 12 -13.70 -11.65 -0.18
CA ALA A 12 -14.73 -11.41 0.84
C ALA A 12 -14.14 -11.27 2.25
N GLU A 13 -13.11 -12.02 2.57
CA GLU A 13 -12.40 -11.89 3.85
C GLU A 13 -11.63 -10.58 3.95
N LEU A 14 -10.92 -10.19 2.90
CA LEU A 14 -10.22 -8.92 2.78
C LEU A 14 -11.18 -7.74 2.99
N HIS A 15 -12.30 -7.73 2.26
CA HIS A 15 -13.32 -6.68 2.37
C HIS A 15 -13.91 -6.59 3.77
N ARG A 16 -14.19 -7.73 4.42
CA ARG A 16 -14.71 -7.75 5.79
C ARG A 16 -13.72 -7.19 6.80
N LYS A 17 -12.44 -7.50 6.67
CA LYS A 17 -11.39 -6.97 7.54
C LYS A 17 -11.19 -5.46 7.36
N ILE A 18 -11.17 -4.99 6.13
CA ILE A 18 -11.09 -3.55 5.83
C ILE A 18 -12.31 -2.83 6.43
N TRP A 19 -13.50 -3.42 6.32
CA TRP A 19 -14.72 -2.86 6.91
C TRP A 19 -14.68 -2.84 8.43
N SER A 20 -14.11 -3.87 9.07
CA SER A 20 -13.92 -3.91 10.52
C SER A 20 -13.01 -2.79 11.01
N ILE A 21 -11.90 -2.51 10.29
CA ILE A 21 -11.01 -1.38 10.61
C ILE A 21 -11.80 -0.06 10.54
N ALA A 22 -12.64 0.08 9.51
CA ALA A 22 -13.51 1.25 9.37
C ALA A 22 -14.50 1.40 10.53
N ASP A 23 -15.08 0.30 11.01
CA ASP A 23 -16.02 0.30 12.14
C ASP A 23 -15.34 0.61 13.49
N ASP A 24 -14.13 0.10 13.72
CA ASP A 24 -13.36 0.33 14.95
C ASP A 24 -12.97 1.81 15.14
N VAL A 25 -12.85 2.55 14.04
CA VAL A 25 -12.52 3.98 14.04
C VAL A 25 -13.74 4.87 13.81
N ARG A 26 -14.92 4.26 13.58
CA ARG A 26 -16.19 4.93 13.34
C ARG A 26 -16.63 5.76 14.56
N GLY A 27 -17.02 6.99 14.32
CA GLY A 27 -17.53 7.92 15.34
C GLY A 27 -16.61 9.06 15.72
N ALA A 28 -15.39 9.06 15.17
CA ALA A 28 -14.41 10.09 15.47
C ALA A 28 -13.88 10.80 14.21
N VAL A 29 -14.01 10.17 13.03
CA VAL A 29 -13.54 10.70 11.74
C VAL A 29 -14.67 10.59 10.73
N ASP A 30 -14.89 11.63 9.92
CA ASP A 30 -15.81 11.55 8.80
C ASP A 30 -15.36 10.43 7.83
N GLY A 31 -16.33 9.70 7.26
CA GLY A 31 -16.03 8.52 6.46
C GLY A 31 -15.07 8.75 5.28
N TRP A 32 -15.00 9.99 4.78
CA TRP A 32 -14.07 10.36 3.70
C TRP A 32 -12.62 10.48 4.19
N ASP A 33 -12.41 11.15 5.31
CA ASP A 33 -11.07 11.37 5.86
C ASP A 33 -10.44 10.07 6.34
N PHE A 34 -11.25 9.19 6.94
CA PHE A 34 -10.81 7.85 7.35
C PHE A 34 -10.21 7.04 6.20
N LYS A 35 -10.83 7.08 5.01
CA LYS A 35 -10.35 6.39 3.83
C LYS A 35 -8.91 6.75 3.47
N GLN A 36 -8.53 8.02 3.55
CA GLN A 36 -7.18 8.46 3.21
C GLN A 36 -6.14 7.84 4.14
N TYR A 37 -6.46 7.74 5.44
CA TYR A 37 -5.57 7.08 6.40
C TYR A 37 -5.42 5.59 6.15
N VAL A 38 -6.53 4.90 5.89
CA VAL A 38 -6.48 3.45 5.59
C VAL A 38 -5.73 3.19 4.30
N LEU A 39 -6.01 3.94 3.24
CA LEU A 39 -5.31 3.81 1.95
C LEU A 39 -3.83 4.12 2.06
N GLY A 40 -3.47 5.24 2.72
CA GLY A 40 -2.07 5.63 2.86
C GLY A 40 -1.26 4.64 3.70
N ILE A 41 -1.83 4.13 4.80
CA ILE A 41 -1.14 3.13 5.65
C ILE A 41 -1.11 1.76 4.97
N LEU A 42 -2.15 1.39 4.22
CA LEU A 42 -2.15 0.18 3.40
C LEU A 42 -1.06 0.24 2.32
N PHE A 43 -0.93 1.38 1.65
CA PHE A 43 0.12 1.62 0.67
C PHE A 43 1.52 1.60 1.32
N TYR A 44 1.69 2.24 2.46
CA TYR A 44 2.93 2.17 3.22
C TYR A 44 3.32 0.74 3.58
N ARG A 45 2.36 -0.09 4.02
CA ARG A 45 2.59 -1.51 4.22
C ARG A 45 3.04 -2.21 2.94
N PHE A 46 2.35 -1.97 1.83
CA PHE A 46 2.67 -2.57 0.54
C PHE A 46 4.11 -2.27 0.09
N ILE A 47 4.52 -0.99 0.10
CA ILE A 47 5.90 -0.63 -0.31
C ILE A 47 6.95 -1.16 0.66
N SER A 48 6.64 -1.23 1.97
CA SER A 48 7.54 -1.80 2.99
C SER A 48 7.75 -3.30 2.77
N GLU A 49 6.68 -4.06 2.56
CA GLU A 49 6.74 -5.50 2.33
C GLU A 49 7.45 -5.81 1.00
N ASN A 50 7.22 -5.01 -0.05
CA ASN A 50 7.94 -5.14 -1.32
C ASN A 50 9.44 -4.90 -1.16
N MET A 51 9.83 -3.89 -0.38
CA MET A 51 11.25 -3.59 -0.13
C MET A 51 11.93 -4.72 0.63
N SER A 52 11.34 -5.19 1.74
CA SER A 52 11.93 -6.27 2.54
C SER A 52 11.98 -7.58 1.75
N THR A 53 10.90 -7.93 1.02
CA THR A 53 10.87 -9.15 0.20
C THR A 53 11.93 -9.11 -0.91
N TYR A 54 12.14 -7.96 -1.53
CA TYR A 54 13.16 -7.79 -2.57
C TYR A 54 14.56 -8.13 -2.06
N PHE A 55 14.95 -7.60 -0.90
CA PHE A 55 16.25 -7.88 -0.31
C PHE A 55 16.35 -9.30 0.24
N ASP A 56 15.33 -9.75 0.98
CA ASP A 56 15.28 -11.11 1.52
C ASP A 56 15.46 -12.14 0.40
N LYS A 57 14.79 -11.97 -0.74
CA LYS A 57 14.89 -12.86 -1.89
C LYS A 57 16.29 -12.84 -2.52
N ALA A 58 16.90 -11.66 -2.71
CA ALA A 58 18.22 -11.54 -3.29
C ALA A 58 19.28 -12.27 -2.44
N GLU A 59 19.23 -12.13 -1.12
CA GLU A 59 20.15 -12.80 -0.20
C GLU A 59 19.88 -14.31 -0.07
N HIS A 60 18.60 -14.72 -0.08
CA HIS A 60 18.22 -16.13 -0.11
C HIS A 60 18.72 -16.81 -1.39
N ASP A 61 18.61 -16.16 -2.54
CA ASP A 61 19.13 -16.65 -3.82
C ASP A 61 20.66 -16.73 -3.82
N ALA A 62 21.33 -15.86 -3.04
CA ALA A 62 22.78 -15.90 -2.82
C ALA A 62 23.22 -16.98 -1.80
N GLY A 63 22.27 -17.61 -1.09
CA GLY A 63 22.50 -18.73 -0.19
C GLY A 63 22.32 -18.44 1.30
N ASP A 64 22.01 -17.20 1.69
CA ASP A 64 21.71 -16.85 3.08
C ASP A 64 20.20 -16.93 3.35
N LEU A 65 19.70 -18.13 3.59
CA LEU A 65 18.27 -18.41 3.81
C LEU A 65 17.71 -17.85 5.12
N GLU A 66 18.57 -17.40 6.04
CA GLU A 66 18.15 -16.82 7.33
C GLU A 66 18.14 -15.30 7.29
N PHE A 67 18.63 -14.70 6.23
CA PHE A 67 18.66 -13.26 6.08
C PHE A 67 17.25 -12.66 6.13
N ARG A 68 17.14 -11.56 6.84
CA ARG A 68 15.93 -10.74 6.92
C ARG A 68 16.35 -9.27 6.97
N TYR A 69 16.02 -8.53 5.91
CA TYR A 69 16.29 -7.10 5.81
C TYR A 69 15.74 -6.31 7.03
N ALA A 70 14.57 -6.69 7.53
CA ALA A 70 13.94 -6.07 8.68
C ALA A 70 14.73 -6.22 10.01
N ASN A 71 15.75 -7.08 10.05
CA ASN A 71 16.58 -7.31 11.23
C ASN A 71 17.91 -6.53 11.19
N LEU A 72 18.24 -5.90 10.08
CA LEU A 72 19.43 -5.06 9.96
C LEU A 72 19.30 -3.79 10.79
N THR A 73 20.46 -3.19 11.12
CA THR A 73 20.51 -1.82 11.59
C THR A 73 20.34 -0.84 10.43
N ASP A 74 19.92 0.38 10.73
CA ASP A 74 19.75 1.41 9.70
C ASP A 74 21.12 1.78 9.05
N GLU A 75 22.22 1.72 9.82
CA GLU A 75 23.56 1.96 9.34
C GLU A 75 23.99 0.91 8.30
N GLU A 76 23.79 -0.38 8.57
CA GLU A 76 24.07 -1.46 7.62
C GLU A 76 23.24 -1.29 6.34
N ALA A 77 21.97 -0.94 6.49
CA ALA A 77 21.08 -0.74 5.35
C ALA A 77 21.50 0.48 4.49
N GLU A 78 21.93 1.58 5.11
CA GLU A 78 22.41 2.76 4.39
C GLU A 78 23.69 2.49 3.61
N GLU A 79 24.63 1.72 4.18
CA GLU A 79 25.93 1.47 3.56
C GLU A 79 25.84 0.43 2.44
N ASP A 80 25.14 -0.67 2.68
CA ASP A 80 25.19 -1.85 1.81
C ASP A 80 24.03 -1.93 0.80
N PHE A 81 22.86 -1.40 1.15
CA PHE A 81 21.63 -1.62 0.35
C PHE A 81 21.11 -0.36 -0.35
N ARG A 82 21.27 0.83 0.23
CA ARG A 82 20.76 2.05 -0.38
C ARG A 82 21.39 2.38 -1.74
N PRO A 83 22.72 2.26 -1.93
CA PRO A 83 23.32 2.51 -3.23
C PRO A 83 22.78 1.56 -4.29
N GLY A 84 22.16 2.08 -5.33
CA GLY A 84 21.54 1.28 -6.40
C GLY A 84 20.07 0.98 -6.19
N THR A 85 19.57 0.85 -4.95
CA THR A 85 18.15 0.55 -4.71
C THR A 85 17.24 1.69 -5.15
N VAL A 86 17.62 2.93 -4.88
CA VAL A 86 16.81 4.08 -5.32
C VAL A 86 16.79 4.20 -6.85
N GLU A 87 17.87 3.85 -7.54
CA GLU A 87 17.89 3.81 -9.01
C GLU A 87 16.95 2.74 -9.57
N GLU A 88 16.86 1.59 -8.90
CA GLU A 88 16.07 0.44 -9.36
C GLU A 88 14.61 0.51 -8.89
N LYS A 89 14.36 0.82 -7.61
CA LYS A 89 13.02 0.81 -7.00
C LYS A 89 12.36 2.19 -6.91
N GLY A 90 13.13 3.25 -7.11
CA GLY A 90 12.64 4.62 -7.05
C GLY A 90 12.64 5.25 -5.66
N PHE A 91 12.78 4.49 -4.59
CA PHE A 91 12.78 4.95 -3.19
C PHE A 91 13.55 3.99 -2.30
N PHE A 92 13.74 4.37 -1.03
CA PHE A 92 14.39 3.54 -0.03
C PHE A 92 13.67 3.66 1.33
N ILE A 93 13.58 2.55 2.06
CA ILE A 93 13.00 2.49 3.40
C ILE A 93 14.00 1.79 4.31
N LEU A 94 14.38 2.45 5.40
CA LEU A 94 15.28 1.89 6.41
C LEU A 94 14.60 0.75 7.19
N PRO A 95 15.36 -0.22 7.73
CA PRO A 95 14.80 -1.30 8.54
C PRO A 95 13.92 -0.82 9.69
N SER A 96 14.34 0.20 10.45
CA SER A 96 13.54 0.77 11.53
C SER A 96 12.21 1.38 11.05
N GLN A 97 12.16 1.81 9.80
CA GLN A 97 11.03 2.46 9.14
C GLN A 97 10.10 1.49 8.40
N LEU A 98 10.41 0.20 8.37
CA LEU A 98 9.52 -0.79 7.77
C LEU A 98 8.23 -0.92 8.57
N PHE A 99 7.11 -1.09 7.86
CA PHE A 99 5.79 -1.25 8.47
C PHE A 99 5.78 -2.32 9.57
N GLU A 100 6.40 -3.50 9.33
CA GLU A 100 6.46 -4.59 10.29
C GLU A 100 7.21 -4.21 11.59
N ASN A 101 8.21 -3.33 11.53
CA ASN A 101 8.96 -2.88 12.71
C ASN A 101 8.23 -1.75 13.45
N VAL A 102 7.61 -0.83 12.73
CA VAL A 102 6.81 0.25 13.32
C VAL A 102 5.60 -0.30 14.06
N VAL A 103 4.87 -1.26 13.47
CA VAL A 103 3.65 -1.79 14.09
C VAL A 103 3.92 -2.55 15.38
N LYS A 104 5.09 -3.19 15.54
CA LYS A 104 5.47 -3.92 16.77
C LYS A 104 5.36 -3.05 18.04
N ASN A 105 5.68 -1.76 17.90
CA ASN A 105 5.72 -0.81 19.01
C ASN A 105 4.60 0.23 18.98
N ALA A 106 3.75 0.23 17.96
CA ALA A 106 2.78 1.29 17.70
C ALA A 106 1.86 1.60 18.90
N SER A 107 1.38 0.57 19.61
CA SER A 107 0.46 0.74 20.76
C SER A 107 1.10 1.38 21.98
N GLN A 108 2.43 1.37 22.10
CA GLN A 108 3.17 1.91 23.23
C GLN A 108 3.91 3.22 22.89
N ASN A 109 3.96 3.57 21.62
CA ASN A 109 4.68 4.72 21.13
C ASN A 109 3.90 6.01 21.35
N GLN A 110 4.42 6.86 22.24
CA GLN A 110 3.80 8.14 22.59
C GLN A 110 4.02 9.24 21.52
N GLU A 111 4.95 9.01 20.58
CA GLU A 111 5.31 9.93 19.48
C GLU A 111 4.97 9.37 18.10
N LEU A 112 4.08 8.36 18.04
CA LEU A 112 3.76 7.63 16.82
C LEU A 112 3.34 8.54 15.66
N ASN A 113 2.55 9.57 15.94
CA ASN A 113 2.11 10.53 14.93
C ASN A 113 3.27 11.34 14.32
N THR A 114 4.29 11.64 15.12
CA THR A 114 5.48 12.36 14.67
C THR A 114 6.43 11.41 13.95
N GLU A 115 6.61 10.21 14.47
CA GLU A 115 7.44 9.17 13.85
C GLU A 115 6.93 8.81 12.45
N LEU A 116 5.64 8.53 12.29
CA LEU A 116 5.06 8.24 10.97
C LEU A 116 5.23 9.41 10.00
N ALA A 117 5.01 10.65 10.46
CA ALA A 117 5.24 11.82 9.60
C ALA A 117 6.71 11.91 9.12
N ASN A 118 7.65 11.59 10.00
CA ASN A 118 9.08 11.59 9.64
C ASN A 118 9.41 10.45 8.68
N ILE A 119 8.88 9.24 8.91
CA ILE A 119 9.07 8.08 8.02
C ILE A 119 8.60 8.42 6.60
N PHE A 120 7.40 8.96 6.44
CA PHE A 120 6.87 9.33 5.13
C PHE A 120 7.73 10.37 4.42
N GLN A 121 8.19 11.39 5.16
CA GLN A 121 9.11 12.38 4.61
C GLN A 121 10.47 11.79 4.22
N GLU A 122 11.01 10.85 5.00
CA GLU A 122 12.30 10.21 4.69
C GLU A 122 12.18 9.30 3.45
N ILE A 123 11.06 8.59 3.29
CA ILE A 123 10.78 7.82 2.07
C ILE A 123 10.77 8.75 0.85
N GLU A 124 10.03 9.86 0.91
CA GLU A 124 9.99 10.84 -0.19
C GLU A 124 11.37 11.47 -0.46
N LYS A 125 12.09 11.85 0.58
CA LYS A 125 13.44 12.42 0.45
C LYS A 125 14.45 11.43 -0.13
N SER A 126 14.25 10.14 0.06
CA SER A 126 15.16 9.13 -0.47
C SER A 126 15.28 9.18 -2.01
N ALA A 127 14.23 9.65 -2.69
CA ALA A 127 14.16 9.77 -4.15
C ALA A 127 14.76 11.07 -4.70
N ILE A 128 15.13 12.04 -3.86
CA ILE A 128 15.65 13.34 -4.31
C ILE A 128 16.93 13.17 -5.13
N GLY A 129 16.95 13.76 -6.33
CA GLY A 129 18.06 13.68 -7.28
C GLY A 129 18.04 12.45 -8.18
N PHE A 130 17.05 11.57 -8.04
CA PHE A 130 16.81 10.42 -8.91
C PHE A 130 15.63 10.66 -9.87
N LYS A 131 15.52 9.82 -10.90
CA LYS A 131 14.42 9.94 -11.90
C LYS A 131 13.03 9.80 -11.29
N SER A 132 12.93 9.10 -10.19
CA SER A 132 11.69 8.85 -9.43
C SER A 132 11.26 10.00 -8.53
N GLU A 133 12.03 11.07 -8.39
CA GLU A 133 11.74 12.17 -7.47
C GLU A 133 10.33 12.74 -7.67
N ASP A 134 9.95 13.00 -8.92
CA ASP A 134 8.62 13.57 -9.22
C ASP A 134 7.47 12.57 -8.97
N ASP A 135 7.74 11.26 -9.05
CA ASP A 135 6.74 10.21 -8.82
C ASP A 135 6.53 9.92 -7.33
N ILE A 136 7.57 10.10 -6.52
CA ILE A 136 7.56 9.81 -5.08
C ILE A 136 7.19 11.04 -4.24
N LYS A 137 7.48 12.24 -4.74
CA LYS A 137 7.18 13.50 -4.07
C LYS A 137 5.68 13.68 -3.84
N GLY A 138 5.31 13.93 -2.58
CA GLY A 138 3.92 14.16 -2.20
C GLY A 138 3.07 12.89 -2.13
N LEU A 139 3.69 11.72 -2.15
CA LEU A 139 3.02 10.43 -2.10
C LEU A 139 2.14 10.26 -0.85
N PHE A 140 2.56 10.88 0.25
CA PHE A 140 1.88 10.85 1.53
C PHE A 140 1.22 12.17 1.92
N ASP A 141 1.11 13.16 1.03
CA ASP A 141 0.55 14.49 1.33
C ASP A 141 -0.87 14.44 1.92
N ASN A 142 -1.65 13.45 1.53
CA ASN A 142 -3.01 13.24 2.04
C ASN A 142 -3.07 12.52 3.39
N LEU A 143 -1.92 12.13 3.96
CA LEU A 143 -1.82 11.36 5.20
C LEU A 143 -1.25 12.23 6.35
N ASP A 144 -2.00 13.26 6.75
CA ASP A 144 -1.59 14.13 7.87
C ASP A 144 -1.77 13.43 9.22
N THR A 145 -0.72 12.79 9.70
CA THR A 145 -0.68 12.09 10.99
C THR A 145 -0.82 13.02 12.21
N ARG A 146 -0.72 14.33 12.01
CA ARG A 146 -0.87 15.35 13.04
C ARG A 146 -2.25 16.01 13.04
N SER A 147 -3.10 15.69 12.08
CA SER A 147 -4.44 16.26 11.92
C SER A 147 -5.32 16.09 13.16
N ASN A 148 -6.14 17.09 13.45
CA ASN A 148 -7.14 17.02 14.52
C ASN A 148 -8.31 16.07 14.19
N ILE A 149 -8.41 15.61 12.95
CA ILE A 149 -9.32 14.56 12.52
C ILE A 149 -9.04 13.26 13.29
N LEU A 150 -7.78 12.96 13.57
CA LEU A 150 -7.35 11.79 14.36
C LEU A 150 -7.62 11.94 15.86
N GLY A 151 -7.83 13.15 16.35
CA GLY A 151 -8.08 13.45 17.77
C GLY A 151 -7.63 14.84 18.17
N GLY A 152 -8.21 15.36 19.25
CA GLY A 152 -7.85 16.67 19.79
C GLY A 152 -6.52 16.72 20.54
N THR A 153 -6.02 15.55 20.95
CA THR A 153 -4.78 15.40 21.72
C THR A 153 -3.82 14.41 21.05
N VAL A 154 -2.51 14.52 21.36
CA VAL A 154 -1.49 13.59 20.85
C VAL A 154 -1.80 12.13 21.22
N PRO A 155 -2.16 11.79 22.47
CA PRO A 155 -2.53 10.41 22.81
C PRO A 155 -3.72 9.87 22.02
N GLU A 156 -4.73 10.69 21.72
CA GLU A 156 -5.86 10.27 20.89
C GLU A 156 -5.44 10.00 19.45
N LYS A 157 -4.57 10.84 18.88
CA LYS A 157 -4.03 10.68 17.53
C LYS A 157 -3.22 9.37 17.44
N ASN A 158 -2.31 9.18 18.38
CA ASN A 158 -1.46 7.99 18.44
C ASN A 158 -2.29 6.71 18.62
N LYS A 159 -3.30 6.75 19.47
CA LYS A 159 -4.19 5.60 19.65
C LYS A 159 -4.86 5.22 18.33
N ARG A 160 -5.43 6.18 17.59
CA ARG A 160 -6.10 5.89 16.32
C ARG A 160 -5.15 5.41 15.24
N LEU A 161 -3.98 6.04 15.11
CA LEU A 161 -2.96 5.58 14.18
C LEU A 161 -2.53 4.16 14.50
N SER A 162 -2.33 3.85 15.79
CA SER A 162 -2.03 2.49 16.24
C SER A 162 -3.16 1.50 15.94
N ASP A 163 -4.42 1.89 16.15
CA ASP A 163 -5.58 1.06 15.84
C ASP A 163 -5.64 0.75 14.32
N ILE A 164 -5.39 1.73 13.46
CA ILE A 164 -5.33 1.56 12.00
C ILE A 164 -4.16 0.66 11.60
N LEU A 165 -2.95 0.90 12.12
CA LEU A 165 -1.77 0.09 11.85
C LEU A 165 -2.00 -1.38 12.22
N ASN A 166 -2.50 -1.63 13.43
CA ASN A 166 -2.79 -2.98 13.91
C ASN A 166 -3.91 -3.65 13.11
N GLY A 167 -4.94 -2.90 12.76
CA GLY A 167 -6.02 -3.38 11.91
C GLY A 167 -5.49 -3.83 10.55
N ILE A 168 -4.71 -2.98 9.88
CA ILE A 168 -4.09 -3.30 8.59
C ILE A 168 -3.10 -4.47 8.72
N ASN A 169 -2.31 -4.53 9.82
CA ASN A 169 -1.41 -5.65 10.07
C ASN A 169 -2.14 -6.99 10.22
N SER A 170 -3.37 -6.97 10.70
CA SER A 170 -4.20 -8.19 10.84
C SER A 170 -4.68 -8.77 9.50
N ILE A 171 -4.59 -8.03 8.41
CA ILE A 171 -4.97 -8.49 7.08
C ILE A 171 -3.86 -9.42 6.56
N ASN A 172 -4.25 -10.63 6.20
CA ASN A 172 -3.34 -11.54 5.52
C ASN A 172 -3.47 -11.33 4.00
N PHE A 173 -2.45 -10.74 3.39
CA PHE A 173 -2.38 -10.59 1.93
C PHE A 173 -1.80 -11.82 1.22
N GLY A 174 -1.42 -12.88 1.98
CA GLY A 174 -0.69 -14.03 1.44
C GLY A 174 0.77 -13.69 1.12
N ASN A 175 1.44 -14.61 0.43
CA ASN A 175 2.76 -14.33 -0.15
C ASN A 175 2.55 -13.68 -1.51
N PHE A 176 3.29 -12.63 -1.83
CA PHE A 176 3.21 -11.92 -3.12
C PHE A 176 3.48 -12.85 -4.32
N GLU A 177 4.21 -13.94 -4.13
CA GLU A 177 4.52 -14.91 -5.17
C GLU A 177 3.41 -15.95 -5.40
N ASP A 178 2.56 -16.21 -4.42
CA ASP A 178 1.55 -17.28 -4.42
C ASP A 178 0.11 -16.77 -4.55
N ASN A 179 -0.08 -15.45 -4.67
CA ASN A 179 -1.43 -14.87 -4.71
C ASN A 179 -1.99 -14.88 -6.13
N ASP A 180 -3.12 -15.57 -6.30
CA ASP A 180 -3.94 -15.51 -7.52
C ASP A 180 -4.70 -14.17 -7.66
N ILE A 181 -4.64 -13.29 -6.63
CA ILE A 181 -5.30 -11.98 -6.62
C ILE A 181 -4.31 -10.86 -6.27
N ASP A 182 -4.48 -9.72 -6.92
CA ASP A 182 -3.91 -8.47 -6.46
C ASP A 182 -4.68 -7.99 -5.23
N ALA A 183 -4.30 -8.50 -4.05
CA ALA A 183 -4.99 -8.22 -2.81
C ALA A 183 -4.91 -6.72 -2.42
N PHE A 184 -3.85 -6.02 -2.83
CA PHE A 184 -3.74 -4.59 -2.63
C PHE A 184 -4.68 -3.82 -3.57
N GLY A 185 -4.67 -4.14 -4.86
CA GLY A 185 -5.58 -3.54 -5.84
C GLY A 185 -7.04 -3.79 -5.48
N ASP A 186 -7.39 -5.01 -5.07
CA ASP A 186 -8.74 -5.35 -4.61
C ASP A 186 -9.14 -4.57 -3.34
N ALA A 187 -8.23 -4.37 -2.39
CA ALA A 187 -8.48 -3.55 -1.20
C ALA A 187 -8.70 -2.08 -1.57
N TYR A 188 -7.89 -1.57 -2.48
CA TYR A 188 -7.99 -0.21 -2.99
C TYR A 188 -9.33 0.02 -3.71
N GLU A 189 -9.69 -0.85 -4.65
CA GLU A 189 -10.98 -0.77 -5.35
C GLU A 189 -12.17 -0.84 -4.38
N PHE A 190 -12.11 -1.74 -3.41
CA PHE A 190 -13.14 -1.87 -2.39
C PHE A 190 -13.33 -0.58 -1.60
N LEU A 191 -12.25 0.03 -1.13
CA LEU A 191 -12.30 1.29 -0.40
C LEU A 191 -12.88 2.41 -1.26
N ILE A 192 -12.43 2.56 -2.51
CA ILE A 192 -12.94 3.59 -3.41
C ILE A 192 -14.42 3.37 -3.71
N SER A 193 -14.85 2.15 -4.05
CA SER A 193 -16.22 1.87 -4.44
C SER A 193 -17.23 2.12 -3.32
N ASN A 194 -16.89 1.74 -2.09
CA ASN A 194 -17.79 1.92 -0.95
C ASN A 194 -17.88 3.38 -0.49
N TYR A 195 -16.81 4.15 -0.63
CA TYR A 195 -16.82 5.55 -0.20
C TYR A 195 -17.35 6.51 -1.28
N ALA A 196 -17.19 6.19 -2.56
CA ALA A 196 -17.83 6.97 -3.64
C ALA A 196 -19.36 6.96 -3.53
N SER A 197 -19.95 5.83 -3.12
CA SER A 197 -21.41 5.70 -2.92
C SER A 197 -21.94 6.49 -1.73
N ASN A 198 -21.12 6.71 -0.69
CA ASN A 198 -21.53 7.41 0.53
C ASN A 198 -21.33 8.95 0.48
N ALA A 199 -20.46 9.43 -0.41
CA ALA A 199 -20.13 10.86 -0.49
C ALA A 199 -21.19 11.70 -1.21
N GLY A 200 -22.28 11.11 -1.74
CA GLY A 200 -23.34 11.86 -2.43
C GLY A 200 -22.90 12.67 -3.65
N LYS A 201 -21.66 12.54 -4.07
CA LYS A 201 -21.09 13.12 -5.27
C LYS A 201 -21.02 12.03 -6.34
N SER A 202 -21.44 12.38 -7.54
CA SER A 202 -21.59 11.49 -8.69
C SER A 202 -20.46 10.45 -8.79
N GLY A 203 -20.82 9.17 -8.60
CA GLY A 203 -19.87 8.04 -8.63
C GLY A 203 -19.15 7.84 -9.98
N GLY A 204 -19.43 8.69 -10.97
CA GLY A 204 -18.78 8.70 -12.28
C GLY A 204 -17.44 9.44 -12.33
N GLU A 205 -17.03 10.09 -11.23
CA GLU A 205 -15.78 10.86 -11.20
C GLU A 205 -14.57 10.02 -10.76
N PHE A 206 -14.76 8.77 -10.31
CA PHE A 206 -13.72 8.08 -9.56
C PHE A 206 -13.13 6.83 -10.24
N PHE A 207 -13.88 6.02 -10.92
CA PHE A 207 -13.31 4.86 -11.65
C PHE A 207 -14.37 4.15 -12.51
N THR A 208 -13.91 3.41 -13.50
CA THR A 208 -14.79 2.54 -14.31
C THR A 208 -15.14 1.29 -13.51
N PRO A 209 -16.43 0.96 -13.28
CA PRO A 209 -16.82 -0.26 -12.57
C PRO A 209 -16.18 -1.51 -13.19
N GLN A 210 -15.69 -2.42 -12.34
CA GLN A 210 -14.96 -3.62 -12.77
C GLN A 210 -15.72 -4.47 -13.80
N THR A 211 -17.06 -4.56 -13.67
CA THR A 211 -17.93 -5.26 -14.63
C THR A 211 -17.89 -4.63 -16.02
N VAL A 212 -17.80 -3.30 -16.08
CA VAL A 212 -17.70 -2.54 -17.34
C VAL A 212 -16.32 -2.72 -17.94
N SER A 213 -15.26 -2.63 -17.14
CA SER A 213 -13.87 -2.84 -17.59
C SER A 213 -13.69 -4.26 -18.14
N LYS A 214 -14.21 -5.28 -17.44
CA LYS A 214 -14.19 -6.67 -17.91
C LYS A 214 -14.94 -6.83 -19.24
N LEU A 215 -16.12 -6.23 -19.37
CA LEU A 215 -16.90 -6.27 -20.61
C LEU A 215 -16.12 -5.61 -21.75
N LEU A 216 -15.53 -4.44 -21.53
CA LEU A 216 -14.72 -3.74 -22.54
C LEU A 216 -13.50 -4.57 -22.95
N ALA A 217 -12.78 -5.15 -21.99
CA ALA A 217 -11.65 -6.03 -22.25
C ALA A 217 -12.09 -7.25 -23.08
N GLN A 218 -13.19 -7.90 -22.73
CA GLN A 218 -13.73 -9.03 -23.48
C GLN A 218 -14.14 -8.64 -24.91
N LEU A 219 -14.76 -7.48 -25.10
CA LEU A 219 -15.15 -7.00 -26.43
C LEU A 219 -13.92 -6.73 -27.33
N VAL A 220 -12.87 -6.14 -26.76
CA VAL A 220 -11.62 -5.86 -27.51
C VAL A 220 -10.89 -7.16 -27.84
N MET A 221 -11.05 -8.20 -27.02
CA MET A 221 -10.42 -9.51 -27.21
C MET A 221 -11.15 -10.42 -28.20
N VAL A 222 -12.36 -10.10 -28.63
CA VAL A 222 -13.13 -10.95 -29.55
C VAL A 222 -12.31 -11.25 -30.82
N GLY A 223 -12.07 -12.55 -31.06
CA GLY A 223 -11.32 -13.03 -32.23
C GLY A 223 -9.80 -12.84 -32.14
N LYS A 224 -9.26 -12.61 -30.94
CA LYS A 224 -7.80 -12.47 -30.72
C LYS A 224 -7.33 -13.52 -29.71
N ASP A 225 -6.27 -14.23 -30.07
CA ASP A 225 -5.65 -15.24 -29.21
C ASP A 225 -4.46 -14.68 -28.40
N LYS A 226 -3.93 -13.52 -28.80
CA LYS A 226 -2.79 -12.85 -28.16
C LYS A 226 -2.97 -11.35 -28.15
N ILE A 227 -2.48 -10.71 -27.08
CA ILE A 227 -2.36 -9.26 -26.96
C ILE A 227 -0.88 -8.91 -27.09
N ASN A 228 -0.56 -7.98 -28.01
CA ASN A 228 0.81 -7.49 -28.16
C ASN A 228 1.03 -6.19 -27.41
N LYS A 229 0.03 -5.30 -27.40
CA LYS A 229 0.06 -4.02 -26.69
C LYS A 229 -1.33 -3.67 -26.21
N VAL A 230 -1.42 -3.04 -25.04
CA VAL A 230 -2.65 -2.49 -24.48
C VAL A 230 -2.49 -0.98 -24.39
N TYR A 231 -3.50 -0.25 -24.88
CA TYR A 231 -3.59 1.19 -24.72
C TYR A 231 -4.96 1.55 -24.17
N ASP A 232 -4.99 2.18 -23.01
CA ASP A 232 -6.20 2.73 -22.40
C ASP A 232 -6.17 4.26 -22.48
N PRO A 233 -6.92 4.89 -23.40
CA PRO A 233 -6.93 6.34 -23.56
C PRO A 233 -7.63 7.08 -22.40
N THR A 234 -8.31 6.35 -21.52
CA THR A 234 -9.10 6.88 -20.40
C THR A 234 -8.57 6.47 -19.04
N CYS A 235 -7.36 5.97 -19.00
CA CYS A 235 -6.65 5.51 -17.81
C CYS A 235 -6.44 6.69 -16.82
N CYS A 236 -7.45 6.94 -16.02
CA CYS A 236 -7.48 8.07 -15.07
C CYS A 236 -6.77 7.79 -13.74
N LEU A 237 -6.59 6.50 -13.39
CA LEU A 237 -6.04 6.07 -12.10
C LEU A 237 -4.82 5.14 -12.22
N LEU A 238 -4.45 4.77 -13.42
CA LEU A 238 -3.20 4.10 -13.71
C LEU A 238 -2.17 5.18 -14.06
N TYR A 239 -1.35 5.56 -13.12
CA TYR A 239 0.00 5.92 -13.47
C TYR A 239 0.56 4.67 -14.13
N THR A 240 0.67 4.72 -15.42
CA THR A 240 1.12 3.63 -16.25
C THR A 240 2.53 3.28 -15.81
N SER A 241 2.69 2.16 -15.16
CA SER A 241 3.92 1.41 -15.38
C SER A 241 3.96 1.16 -16.88
N ASP A 242 4.92 1.76 -17.55
CA ASP A 242 5.11 1.63 -18.98
C ASP A 242 5.46 0.18 -19.31
N ALA A 243 4.44 -0.65 -19.46
CA ALA A 243 4.60 -2.02 -19.96
C ALA A 243 5.02 -2.05 -21.44
N ALA A 244 5.39 -0.89 -22.01
CA ALA A 244 5.78 -0.75 -23.40
C ALA A 244 7.30 -0.65 -23.60
N ASP A 245 8.12 -0.55 -22.53
CA ASP A 245 9.57 -0.38 -22.68
C ASP A 245 10.41 -1.65 -22.51
N ASP A 246 9.79 -2.82 -22.26
CA ASP A 246 10.46 -4.12 -22.31
C ASP A 246 10.29 -4.78 -23.69
N SER A 247 10.97 -4.24 -24.70
CA SER A 247 11.19 -4.90 -26.00
C SER A 247 12.59 -4.66 -26.53
#